data_10d1470ad83a5248bc8d86ff6788fb6e
#
_entry.id   10d1470ad83a5248bc8d86ff6788fb6e
#
_cell.length_a   1.000
_cell.length_b   1.000
_cell.length_c   1.000
_cell.angle_alpha   90.00
_cell.angle_beta   90.00
_cell.angle_gamma   90.00
#
_symmetry.space_group_name_H-M   'P 1'
#
loop_
_entity.id
_entity.type
_entity.pdbx_description
1 polymer ?
#
loop_
_entity_poly.entity_id
_entity_poly.type
_entity_poly.pdbx_seq_one_letter_code
_entity_poly.pdbx_strand_id
1 'polypeptide(L)'
;MVAAGGGRIINFLSLNGINAHMYSADYNAAKEAIRALTRTAAREWARHNVLVNAIAPAAATPAYVAFAEAAPENAAEMLEQNPMGRMGDPERDIGGVALFLASDDGRYVTGNTVFADGGSHINGVQWVPPLP
;
A
#
# COMPACT_ATOMS: atom_id res chain seq x y z
N MET A 1 -22.26 -0.38 10.07
CA MET A 1 -21.47 -1.62 10.22
C MET A 1 -21.79 -2.32 11.53
N VAL A 2 -21.62 -1.68 12.71
CA VAL A 2 -21.90 -2.34 14.01
C VAL A 2 -23.33 -2.92 14.06
N ALA A 3 -24.35 -2.13 13.75
CA ALA A 3 -25.75 -2.59 13.71
C ALA A 3 -26.02 -3.71 12.69
N ALA A 4 -25.17 -3.88 11.70
CA ALA A 4 -25.24 -4.94 10.69
C ALA A 4 -24.40 -6.17 11.04
N GLY A 5 -23.83 -6.26 12.25
CA GLY A 5 -23.05 -7.41 12.71
C GLY A 5 -21.59 -7.40 12.27
N GLY A 6 -21.10 -6.33 11.66
CA GLY A 6 -19.70 -6.19 11.26
C GLY A 6 -19.50 -5.46 9.95
N GLY A 7 -18.26 -5.43 9.48
CA GLY A 7 -17.88 -4.83 8.21
C GLY A 7 -16.37 -4.83 7.97
N ARG A 8 -15.98 -4.35 6.79
CA ARG A 8 -14.59 -4.23 6.35
C ARG A 8 -14.33 -2.81 5.88
N ILE A 9 -13.26 -2.21 6.37
CA ILE A 9 -12.76 -0.91 5.92
C ILE A 9 -11.35 -1.11 5.41
N ILE A 10 -11.10 -0.71 4.19
CA ILE A 10 -9.80 -0.84 3.52
C ILE A 10 -9.36 0.55 3.08
N ASN A 11 -8.35 1.07 3.72
CA ASN A 11 -7.75 2.36 3.42
C ASN A 11 -6.57 2.20 2.45
N PHE A 12 -6.31 3.21 1.62
CA PHE A 12 -5.14 3.23 0.75
C PHE A 12 -4.10 4.22 1.26
N LEU A 13 -2.92 3.71 1.53
CA LEU A 13 -1.74 4.46 1.95
C LEU A 13 -0.80 4.75 0.77
N SER A 14 0.42 5.11 1.09
CA SER A 14 1.51 5.27 0.14
C SER A 14 2.84 4.96 0.80
N LEU A 15 3.74 4.32 0.05
CA LEU A 15 5.14 4.17 0.44
C LEU A 15 5.83 5.52 0.64
N ASN A 16 5.41 6.57 -0.06
CA ASN A 16 5.99 7.90 0.06
C ASN A 16 5.91 8.42 1.50
N GLY A 17 4.78 8.22 2.18
CA GLY A 17 4.63 8.58 3.59
C GLY A 17 5.54 7.75 4.50
N ILE A 18 5.57 6.45 4.28
CA ILE A 18 6.33 5.48 5.09
C ILE A 18 7.85 5.70 4.95
N ASN A 19 8.31 5.97 3.74
CA ASN A 19 9.73 6.14 3.40
C ASN A 19 10.20 7.60 3.41
N ALA A 20 9.37 8.53 3.88
CA ALA A 20 9.68 9.95 3.95
C ALA A 20 10.15 10.54 2.60
N HIS A 21 9.40 10.25 1.51
CA HIS A 21 9.73 10.74 0.18
C HIS A 21 9.86 12.27 0.15
N MET A 22 10.95 12.75 -0.44
CA MET A 22 11.26 14.19 -0.50
C MET A 22 10.23 14.96 -1.36
N TYR A 23 10.04 16.22 -1.05
CA TYR A 23 9.16 17.17 -1.77
C TYR A 23 7.66 16.82 -1.77
N SER A 24 7.20 15.94 -0.85
CA SER A 24 5.81 15.53 -0.72
C SER A 24 5.34 15.49 0.74
N ALA A 25 5.78 16.44 1.57
CA ALA A 25 5.53 16.44 3.01
C ALA A 25 4.04 16.48 3.38
N ASP A 26 3.23 17.26 2.67
CA ASP A 26 1.77 17.35 2.85
C ASP A 26 1.06 16.03 2.51
N TYR A 27 1.41 15.44 1.38
CA TYR A 27 0.90 14.13 0.97
C TYR A 27 1.32 13.03 1.94
N ASN A 28 2.60 13.01 2.35
CA ASN A 28 3.14 12.05 3.31
C ASN A 28 2.42 12.15 4.66
N ALA A 29 2.24 13.37 5.17
CA ALA A 29 1.52 13.61 6.42
C ALA A 29 0.07 13.11 6.34
N ALA A 30 -0.64 13.36 5.24
CA ALA A 30 -2.00 12.88 5.03
C ALA A 30 -2.07 11.34 5.02
N LYS A 31 -1.13 10.67 4.33
CA LYS A 31 -1.11 9.20 4.24
C LYS A 31 -0.72 8.54 5.57
N GLU A 32 0.19 9.12 6.34
CA GLU A 32 0.53 8.65 7.68
C GLU A 32 -0.59 8.89 8.69
N ALA A 33 -1.36 9.99 8.56
CA ALA A 33 -2.56 10.20 9.36
C ALA A 33 -3.60 9.09 9.13
N ILE A 34 -3.81 8.67 7.88
CA ILE A 34 -4.71 7.55 7.54
C ILE A 34 -4.18 6.24 8.15
N ARG A 35 -2.87 6.01 8.17
CA ARG A 35 -2.28 4.83 8.80
C ARG A 35 -2.53 4.80 10.31
N ALA A 36 -2.35 5.93 10.98
CA ALA A 36 -2.64 6.07 12.41
C ALA A 36 -4.12 5.82 12.69
N LEU A 37 -5.01 6.46 11.92
CA LEU A 37 -6.47 6.27 12.00
C LEU A 37 -6.87 4.80 11.80
N THR A 38 -6.30 4.12 10.81
CA THR A 38 -6.55 2.69 10.53
C THR A 38 -6.29 1.83 11.77
N ARG A 39 -5.16 2.04 12.44
CA ARG A 39 -4.77 1.27 13.63
C ARG A 39 -5.67 1.56 14.83
N THR A 40 -6.02 2.83 15.04
CA THR A 40 -6.91 3.24 16.14
C THR A 40 -8.32 2.65 15.92
N ALA A 41 -8.88 2.84 14.74
CA ALA A 41 -10.21 2.32 14.39
C ALA A 41 -10.27 0.78 14.47
N ALA A 42 -9.22 0.11 13.99
CA ALA A 42 -9.12 -1.35 14.12
C ALA A 42 -9.18 -1.80 15.59
N ARG A 43 -8.45 -1.12 16.49
CA ARG A 43 -8.43 -1.45 17.90
C ARG A 43 -9.77 -1.20 18.59
N GLU A 44 -10.44 -0.10 18.24
CA GLU A 44 -11.72 0.28 18.86
C GLU A 44 -12.88 -0.59 18.38
N TRP A 45 -12.89 -0.99 17.11
CA TRP A 45 -14.06 -1.59 16.47
C TRP A 45 -13.97 -3.09 16.25
N ALA A 46 -12.81 -3.72 16.47
CA ALA A 46 -12.63 -5.17 16.29
C ALA A 46 -13.64 -6.00 17.07
N ARG A 47 -13.97 -5.59 18.32
CA ARG A 47 -14.98 -6.26 19.15
C ARG A 47 -16.39 -6.29 18.54
N HIS A 48 -16.62 -5.43 17.58
CA HIS A 48 -17.88 -5.34 16.83
C HIS A 48 -17.80 -6.01 15.45
N ASN A 49 -16.74 -6.81 15.22
CA ASN A 49 -16.47 -7.45 13.94
C ASN A 49 -16.31 -6.44 12.77
N VAL A 50 -15.91 -5.19 13.08
CA VAL A 50 -15.53 -4.21 12.06
C VAL A 50 -14.00 -4.22 11.96
N LEU A 51 -13.49 -4.78 10.85
CA LEU A 51 -12.07 -4.92 10.60
C LEU A 51 -11.58 -3.77 9.72
N VAL A 52 -10.49 -3.15 10.13
CA VAL A 52 -9.95 -1.96 9.47
C VAL A 52 -8.49 -2.22 9.11
N ASN A 53 -8.18 -2.23 7.82
CA ASN A 53 -6.83 -2.45 7.30
C ASN A 53 -6.46 -1.38 6.29
N ALA A 54 -5.20 -1.33 5.95
CA ALA A 54 -4.70 -0.46 4.90
C ALA A 54 -3.85 -1.22 3.89
N ILE A 55 -3.87 -0.78 2.64
CA ILE A 55 -2.99 -1.24 1.57
C ILE A 55 -2.04 -0.10 1.22
N ALA A 56 -0.74 -0.38 1.15
CA ALA A 56 0.28 0.50 0.58
C ALA A 56 0.68 -0.07 -0.79
N PRO A 57 0.10 0.43 -1.88
CA PRO A 57 0.29 -0.14 -3.21
C PRO A 57 1.42 0.54 -3.97
N ALA A 58 2.06 -0.18 -4.90
CA ALA A 58 2.77 0.37 -6.04
C ALA A 58 2.15 -0.19 -7.33
N ALA A 59 1.36 0.63 -8.03
CA ALA A 59 0.55 0.16 -9.15
C ALA A 59 0.64 1.08 -10.37
N ALA A 60 0.47 0.50 -11.56
CA ALA A 60 0.41 1.20 -12.83
C ALA A 60 -0.92 1.97 -12.99
N THR A 61 -1.10 2.98 -12.14
CA THR A 61 -2.25 3.89 -12.23
C THR A 61 -2.14 4.83 -13.42
N PRO A 62 -3.24 5.48 -13.87
CA PRO A 62 -3.15 6.51 -14.92
C PRO A 62 -2.14 7.61 -14.61
N ALA A 63 -2.01 8.01 -13.34
CA ALA A 63 -1.01 8.99 -12.91
C ALA A 63 0.43 8.48 -13.07
N TYR A 64 0.68 7.20 -12.76
CA TYR A 64 2.00 6.60 -13.01
C TYR A 64 2.30 6.50 -14.50
N VAL A 65 1.33 6.09 -15.32
CA VAL A 65 1.50 6.00 -16.77
C VAL A 65 1.88 7.36 -17.37
N ALA A 66 1.14 8.41 -16.99
CA ALA A 66 1.45 9.77 -17.43
C ALA A 66 2.84 10.24 -16.96
N PHE A 67 3.25 9.90 -15.75
CA PHE A 67 4.60 10.16 -15.24
C PHE A 67 5.66 9.42 -16.06
N ALA A 68 5.46 8.13 -16.34
CA ALA A 68 6.41 7.32 -17.10
C ALA A 68 6.57 7.78 -18.56
N GLU A 69 5.51 8.29 -19.16
CA GLU A 69 5.55 8.91 -20.49
C GLU A 69 6.30 10.24 -20.48
N ALA A 70 6.12 11.05 -19.43
CA ALA A 70 6.76 12.37 -19.31
C ALA A 70 8.23 12.28 -18.88
N ALA A 71 8.63 11.25 -18.13
CA ALA A 71 9.96 11.08 -17.56
C ALA A 71 10.40 9.59 -17.59
N PRO A 72 10.64 9.03 -18.78
CA PRO A 72 10.89 7.59 -18.93
C PRO A 72 12.16 7.10 -18.21
N GLU A 73 13.21 7.90 -18.16
CA GLU A 73 14.44 7.56 -17.45
C GLU A 73 14.19 7.44 -15.94
N ASN A 74 13.48 8.39 -15.34
CA ASN A 74 13.14 8.36 -13.92
C ASN A 74 12.21 7.19 -13.59
N ALA A 75 11.29 6.86 -14.50
CA ALA A 75 10.41 5.70 -14.34
C ALA A 75 11.20 4.39 -14.37
N ALA A 76 12.21 4.28 -15.25
CA ALA A 76 13.11 3.12 -15.32
C ALA A 76 13.91 2.97 -14.03
N GLU A 77 14.54 4.04 -13.53
CA GLU A 77 15.27 4.03 -12.26
C GLU A 77 14.38 3.61 -11.08
N MET A 78 13.12 4.08 -11.06
CA MET A 78 12.17 3.68 -10.03
C MET A 78 11.83 2.19 -10.11
N LEU A 79 11.73 1.62 -11.32
CA LEU A 79 11.47 0.19 -11.51
C LEU A 79 12.69 -0.67 -11.14
N GLU A 80 13.91 -0.20 -11.36
CA GLU A 80 15.13 -0.90 -10.93
C GLU A 80 15.17 -1.08 -9.39
N GLN A 81 14.57 -0.16 -8.65
CA GLN A 81 14.45 -0.26 -7.20
C GLN A 81 13.32 -1.18 -6.73
N ASN A 82 12.46 -1.63 -7.64
CA ASN A 82 11.40 -2.58 -7.31
C ASN A 82 11.92 -4.01 -7.48
N PRO A 83 11.95 -4.85 -6.44
CA PRO A 83 12.44 -6.23 -6.54
C PRO A 83 11.73 -7.08 -7.60
N MET A 84 10.45 -6.82 -7.88
CA MET A 84 9.71 -7.51 -8.95
C MET A 84 9.91 -6.87 -10.34
N GLY A 85 10.63 -5.74 -10.43
CA GLY A 85 10.96 -5.06 -11.69
C GLY A 85 9.76 -4.49 -12.45
N ARG A 86 8.61 -4.35 -11.81
CA ARG A 86 7.40 -3.83 -12.45
C ARG A 86 6.47 -3.15 -11.46
N MET A 87 5.64 -2.25 -11.97
CA MET A 87 4.47 -1.80 -11.23
C MET A 87 3.39 -2.89 -11.20
N GLY A 88 2.62 -2.93 -10.13
CA GLY A 88 1.50 -3.84 -9.99
C GLY A 88 0.35 -3.48 -10.93
N ASP A 89 -0.35 -4.48 -11.42
CA ASP A 89 -1.64 -4.30 -12.08
C ASP A 89 -2.69 -3.88 -11.04
N PRO A 90 -3.42 -2.76 -11.24
CA PRO A 90 -4.37 -2.26 -10.26
C PRO A 90 -5.47 -3.26 -9.91
N GLU A 91 -5.96 -4.02 -10.88
CA GLU A 91 -7.05 -4.98 -10.68
C GLU A 91 -6.54 -6.29 -10.07
N ARG A 92 -5.51 -6.88 -10.68
CA ARG A 92 -5.04 -8.22 -10.29
C ARG A 92 -4.17 -8.19 -9.04
N ASP A 93 -3.17 -7.29 -9.00
CA ASP A 93 -2.20 -7.26 -7.90
C ASP A 93 -2.75 -6.51 -6.68
N ILE A 94 -3.44 -5.37 -6.88
CA ILE A 94 -3.96 -4.58 -5.78
C ILE A 94 -5.39 -5.00 -5.42
N GLY A 95 -6.24 -5.20 -6.42
CA GLY A 95 -7.61 -5.66 -6.24
C GLY A 95 -7.68 -7.04 -5.59
N GLY A 96 -6.75 -7.94 -5.89
CA GLY A 96 -6.64 -9.24 -5.22
C GLY A 96 -6.40 -9.14 -3.72
N VAL A 97 -5.52 -8.23 -3.29
CA VAL A 97 -5.27 -7.94 -1.86
C VAL A 97 -6.52 -7.33 -1.21
N ALA A 98 -7.17 -6.39 -1.89
CA ALA A 98 -8.40 -5.79 -1.40
C ALA A 98 -9.52 -6.82 -1.24
N LEU A 99 -9.66 -7.75 -2.20
CA LEU A 99 -10.63 -8.84 -2.15
C LEU A 99 -10.36 -9.78 -0.95
N PHE A 100 -9.10 -10.16 -0.73
CA PHE A 100 -8.71 -10.95 0.44
C PHE A 100 -9.14 -10.26 1.74
N LEU A 101 -8.81 -8.99 1.91
CA LEU A 101 -9.17 -8.22 3.11
C LEU A 101 -10.68 -8.02 3.27
N ALA A 102 -11.43 -7.99 2.18
CA ALA A 102 -12.89 -7.82 2.17
C ALA A 102 -13.65 -9.12 2.43
N SER A 103 -13.04 -10.26 2.12
CA SER A 103 -13.65 -11.59 2.20
C SER A 103 -13.52 -12.22 3.61
N ASP A 104 -14.11 -13.40 3.76
CA ASP A 104 -13.97 -14.20 4.98
C ASP A 104 -12.56 -14.77 5.18
N ASP A 105 -11.73 -14.84 4.15
CA ASP A 105 -10.33 -15.23 4.27
C ASP A 105 -9.53 -14.23 5.10
N GLY A 106 -9.93 -12.94 5.05
CA GLY A 106 -9.36 -11.87 5.86
C GLY A 106 -9.99 -11.70 7.26
N ARG A 107 -10.90 -12.59 7.70
CA ARG A 107 -11.70 -12.43 8.94
C ARG A 107 -10.92 -12.28 10.24
N TYR A 108 -9.64 -12.61 10.24
CA TYR A 108 -8.76 -12.49 11.42
C TYR A 108 -7.64 -11.46 11.22
N VAL A 109 -7.78 -10.59 10.20
CA VAL A 109 -6.81 -9.56 9.84
C VAL A 109 -7.41 -8.19 10.11
N THR A 110 -6.82 -7.44 11.06
CA THR A 110 -7.20 -6.06 11.37
C THR A 110 -6.02 -5.25 11.88
N GLY A 111 -6.01 -3.95 11.63
CA GLY A 111 -4.96 -3.02 12.04
C GLY A 111 -3.66 -3.11 11.23
N ASN A 112 -3.64 -3.88 10.15
CA ASN A 112 -2.46 -4.10 9.33
C ASN A 112 -2.31 -3.06 8.23
N THR A 113 -1.06 -2.79 7.87
CA THR A 113 -0.67 -2.21 6.58
C THR A 113 -0.10 -3.34 5.72
N VAL A 114 -0.82 -3.68 4.65
CA VAL A 114 -0.39 -4.69 3.68
C VAL A 114 0.34 -3.98 2.55
N PHE A 115 1.59 -4.32 2.34
CA PHE A 115 2.38 -3.81 1.23
C PHE A 115 2.07 -4.64 -0.02
N ALA A 116 1.48 -4.01 -1.01
CA ALA A 116 1.22 -4.58 -2.33
C ALA A 116 2.04 -3.78 -3.38
N ASP A 117 3.35 -3.90 -3.29
CA ASP A 117 4.30 -2.97 -3.90
C ASP A 117 5.49 -3.65 -4.59
N GLY A 118 5.40 -4.97 -4.83
CA GLY A 118 6.48 -5.71 -5.47
C GLY A 118 7.77 -5.78 -4.65
N GLY A 119 7.70 -5.53 -3.34
CA GLY A 119 8.85 -5.54 -2.44
C GLY A 119 9.56 -4.20 -2.30
N SER A 120 9.05 -3.12 -2.89
CA SER A 120 9.67 -1.79 -2.84
C SER A 120 9.87 -1.25 -1.41
N HIS A 121 9.09 -1.72 -0.43
CA HIS A 121 9.23 -1.33 0.98
C HIS A 121 10.47 -1.94 1.66
N ILE A 122 11.13 -2.94 1.06
CA ILE A 122 12.28 -3.66 1.64
C ILE A 122 13.59 -2.92 1.37
N ASN A 123 13.58 -1.87 0.56
CA ASN A 123 14.75 -1.13 0.09
C ASN A 123 15.46 -0.35 1.22
N GLY A 124 16.06 -1.07 2.17
CA GLY A 124 16.88 -0.50 3.23
C GLY A 124 18.37 -0.34 2.89
N VAL A 125 18.88 -1.05 1.89
CA VAL A 125 20.31 -1.03 1.50
C VAL A 125 20.40 -1.04 -0.01
N GLN A 126 20.93 0.03 -0.58
CA GLN A 126 21.10 0.17 -2.04
C GLN A 126 22.28 -0.63 -2.62
N TRP A 127 22.94 -1.46 -1.82
CA TRP A 127 24.04 -2.28 -2.32
C TRP A 127 23.51 -3.58 -2.89
N VAL A 128 23.74 -3.76 -4.19
CA VAL A 128 23.45 -5.03 -4.88
C VAL A 128 24.78 -5.75 -5.09
N PRO A 129 25.03 -6.90 -4.45
CA PRO A 129 26.21 -7.68 -4.73
C PRO A 129 26.18 -8.17 -6.17
N PRO A 130 27.34 -8.28 -6.83
CA PRO A 130 27.38 -8.90 -8.15
C PRO A 130 26.84 -10.32 -8.06
N LEU A 131 25.85 -10.62 -8.87
CA LEU A 131 25.33 -11.99 -8.99
C LEU A 131 26.38 -12.89 -9.61
N PRO A 132 26.50 -14.14 -9.15
CA PRO A 132 27.45 -15.11 -9.70
C PRO A 132 27.12 -15.47 -11.15
#